data_6f5f182e52fe6fb8dd9bcec97b3fb0ea
#
_entry.id   6f5f182e52fe6fb8dd9bcec97b3fb0ea
#
_cell.length_a   1.000
_cell.length_b   1.000
_cell.length_c   1.000
_cell.angle_alpha   90.00
_cell.angle_beta   90.00
_cell.angle_gamma   90.00
#
_symmetry.space_group_name_H-M   'P 1'
#
loop_
_entity.id
_entity.type
_entity.pdbx_description
1 polymer ?
#
loop_
_entity_poly.entity_id
_entity_poly.type
_entity_poly.pdbx_seq_one_letter_code
_entity_poly.pdbx_strand_id
1 'polypeptide(L)'
;NTADMSLRVFNSIQAHNLNICRGFFTGGESIINYLKSLDIDLFLTANDDSAKAAIDNGIPAATMITSAAKYMTESTELRVAFDGDAVLFGDESEAIFKAEGLEAFGKNESEKANIPMKEGPMAKFLRALAKIQTKQEKEGKNNEQKSLLPLLLPEAHRLMREQSRH
;
A
#
# COMPACT_ATOMS: atom_id res chain seq x y z
N ASN A 1 10.90 19.34 -11.21
CA ASN A 1 10.15 20.59 -10.98
C ASN A 1 11.07 21.60 -10.31
N THR A 2 11.21 22.78 -10.89
CA THR A 2 12.02 23.90 -10.38
C THR A 2 11.20 24.73 -9.38
N ALA A 3 11.88 25.61 -8.63
CA ALA A 3 11.23 26.52 -7.68
C ALA A 3 10.13 27.38 -8.30
N ASP A 4 10.29 27.79 -9.56
CA ASP A 4 9.31 28.60 -10.31
C ASP A 4 7.97 27.87 -10.52
N MET A 5 7.99 26.53 -10.58
CA MET A 5 6.76 25.72 -10.69
C MET A 5 6.07 25.51 -9.32
N SER A 6 6.75 25.79 -8.22
CA SER A 6 6.24 25.60 -6.87
C SER A 6 5.05 26.51 -6.58
N LEU A 7 5.07 27.75 -7.04
CA LEU A 7 3.99 28.73 -6.82
C LEU A 7 2.65 28.22 -7.36
N ARG A 8 2.65 27.65 -8.57
CA ARG A 8 1.44 27.09 -9.17
C ARG A 8 0.88 25.92 -8.36
N VAL A 9 1.78 25.07 -7.84
CA VAL A 9 1.41 23.93 -7.00
C VAL A 9 0.78 24.43 -5.70
N PHE A 10 1.41 25.39 -5.00
CA PHE A 10 0.86 25.96 -3.77
C PHE A 10 -0.47 26.67 -3.97
N ASN A 11 -0.61 27.45 -5.06
CA ASN A 11 -1.88 28.08 -5.39
C ASN A 11 -2.98 27.04 -5.66
N SER A 12 -2.65 25.91 -6.30
CA SER A 12 -3.61 24.81 -6.52
C SER A 12 -4.00 24.12 -5.20
N ILE A 13 -3.04 23.89 -4.31
CA ILE A 13 -3.30 23.35 -2.97
C ILE A 13 -4.32 24.25 -2.21
N GLN A 14 -4.11 25.55 -2.25
CA GLN A 14 -5.02 26.51 -1.61
C GLN A 14 -6.39 26.55 -2.29
N ALA A 15 -6.44 26.59 -3.62
CA ALA A 15 -7.69 26.62 -4.37
C ALA A 15 -8.58 25.39 -4.14
N HIS A 16 -7.96 24.25 -3.88
CA HIS A 16 -8.66 22.98 -3.56
C HIS A 16 -8.82 22.72 -2.06
N ASN A 17 -8.49 23.67 -1.19
CA ASN A 17 -8.56 23.53 0.28
C ASN A 17 -7.82 22.26 0.80
N LEU A 18 -6.69 21.90 0.20
CA LEU A 18 -5.91 20.76 0.63
C LEU A 18 -5.00 21.13 1.80
N ASN A 19 -5.03 20.36 2.88
CA ASN A 19 -4.16 20.57 4.02
C ASN A 19 -2.77 19.95 3.79
N ILE A 20 -2.03 20.48 2.79
CA ILE A 20 -0.67 20.06 2.47
C ILE A 20 0.28 21.17 2.90
N CYS A 21 1.11 20.91 3.89
CA CYS A 21 2.02 21.89 4.49
C CYS A 21 3.49 21.73 4.10
N ARG A 22 3.84 20.68 3.36
CA ARG A 22 5.22 20.41 2.94
C ARG A 22 5.29 20.05 1.48
N GLY A 23 6.27 20.60 0.77
CA GLY A 23 6.57 20.29 -0.62
C GLY A 23 8.08 20.28 -0.85
N PHE A 24 8.57 19.33 -1.66
CA PHE A 24 9.97 19.21 -2.05
C PHE A 24 10.08 19.35 -3.57
N PHE A 25 10.90 20.27 -4.02
CA PHE A 25 11.14 20.55 -5.44
C PHE A 25 12.61 20.27 -5.73
N THR A 26 12.90 19.07 -6.21
CA THR A 26 14.28 18.56 -6.34
C THR A 26 14.95 18.89 -7.67
N GLY A 27 14.26 19.61 -8.57
CA GLY A 27 14.81 19.94 -9.87
C GLY A 27 15.05 18.73 -10.80
N GLY A 28 14.50 17.57 -10.48
CA GLY A 28 14.71 16.31 -11.20
C GLY A 28 15.68 15.35 -10.51
N GLU A 29 16.27 15.75 -9.39
CA GLU A 29 17.08 14.85 -8.58
C GLU A 29 16.22 13.77 -7.88
N SER A 30 16.86 12.68 -7.48
CA SER A 30 16.19 11.58 -6.79
C SER A 30 15.60 12.03 -5.46
N ILE A 31 14.32 11.73 -5.24
CA ILE A 31 13.59 12.04 -4.02
C ILE A 31 13.88 11.07 -2.85
N ILE A 32 14.51 9.92 -3.13
CA ILE A 32 14.64 8.81 -2.18
C ILE A 32 15.27 9.23 -0.84
N ASN A 33 16.31 10.04 -0.87
CA ASN A 33 16.98 10.49 0.35
C ASN A 33 16.05 11.36 1.22
N TYR A 34 15.20 12.17 0.61
CA TYR A 34 14.19 12.96 1.32
C TYR A 34 13.11 12.08 1.92
N LEU A 35 12.63 11.08 1.17
CA LEU A 35 11.62 10.13 1.65
C LEU A 35 12.13 9.35 2.86
N LYS A 36 13.39 8.90 2.85
CA LYS A 36 14.03 8.24 4.00
C LYS A 36 14.13 9.14 5.21
N SER A 37 14.62 10.37 5.03
CA SER A 37 14.82 11.34 6.12
C SER A 37 13.51 11.74 6.80
N LEU A 38 12.39 11.68 6.07
CA LEU A 38 11.07 12.02 6.58
C LEU A 38 10.30 10.82 7.14
N ASP A 39 10.88 9.63 7.09
CA ASP A 39 10.24 8.38 7.52
C ASP A 39 8.85 8.18 6.91
N ILE A 40 8.75 8.35 5.58
CA ILE A 40 7.48 8.29 4.85
C ILE A 40 6.86 6.89 4.96
N ASP A 41 5.56 6.85 5.24
CA ASP A 41 4.80 5.60 5.35
C ASP A 41 4.31 5.08 4.01
N LEU A 42 4.04 5.98 3.05
CA LEU A 42 3.63 5.63 1.68
C LEU A 42 4.06 6.70 0.69
N PHE A 43 4.70 6.29 -0.39
CA PHE A 43 5.03 7.12 -1.54
C PHE A 43 4.17 6.74 -2.75
N LEU A 44 3.38 7.68 -3.24
CA LEU A 44 2.58 7.52 -4.46
C LEU A 44 3.20 8.32 -5.59
N THR A 45 3.40 7.69 -6.74
CA THR A 45 4.01 8.30 -7.92
C THR A 45 3.33 7.79 -9.20
N ALA A 46 3.43 8.52 -10.29
CA ALA A 46 3.01 8.06 -11.61
C ALA A 46 4.18 7.43 -12.41
N ASN A 47 5.37 7.33 -11.81
CA ASN A 47 6.58 6.80 -12.45
C ASN A 47 6.99 5.48 -11.79
N ASP A 48 6.97 4.40 -12.57
CA ASP A 48 7.25 3.04 -12.10
C ASP A 48 8.68 2.88 -11.58
N ASP A 49 9.66 3.50 -12.24
CA ASP A 49 11.07 3.44 -11.80
C ASP A 49 11.24 4.10 -10.43
N SER A 50 10.54 5.22 -10.20
CA SER A 50 10.56 5.89 -8.90
C SER A 50 9.88 5.07 -7.82
N ALA A 51 8.77 4.39 -8.13
CA ALA A 51 8.10 3.49 -7.19
C ALA A 51 9.01 2.31 -6.83
N LYS A 52 9.61 1.67 -7.85
CA LYS A 52 10.56 0.57 -7.66
C LYS A 52 11.76 1.00 -6.82
N ALA A 53 12.38 2.14 -7.15
CA ALA A 53 13.51 2.66 -6.38
C ALA A 53 13.15 2.92 -4.91
N ALA A 54 11.92 3.36 -4.62
CA ALA A 54 11.45 3.54 -3.25
C ALA A 54 11.33 2.20 -2.52
N ILE A 55 10.71 1.19 -3.14
CA ILE A 55 10.55 -0.16 -2.59
C ILE A 55 11.92 -0.80 -2.32
N ASP A 56 12.85 -0.75 -3.27
CA ASP A 56 14.22 -1.26 -3.13
C ASP A 56 14.99 -0.59 -1.96
N ASN A 57 14.53 0.59 -1.55
CA ASN A 57 15.06 1.33 -0.41
C ASN A 57 14.22 1.19 0.87
N GLY A 58 13.30 0.24 0.93
CA GLY A 58 12.47 -0.05 2.10
C GLY A 58 11.37 0.98 2.37
N ILE A 59 10.97 1.75 1.36
CA ILE A 59 9.88 2.72 1.46
C ILE A 59 8.65 2.14 0.77
N PRO A 60 7.51 1.96 1.46
CA PRO A 60 6.27 1.54 0.82
C PRO A 60 5.91 2.49 -0.32
N ALA A 61 5.70 1.95 -1.51
CA ALA A 61 5.37 2.77 -2.68
C ALA A 61 4.38 2.08 -3.62
N ALA A 62 3.61 2.88 -4.34
CA ALA A 62 2.72 2.39 -5.39
C ALA A 62 2.66 3.37 -6.56
N THR A 63 2.45 2.81 -7.76
CA THR A 63 2.27 3.59 -8.98
C THR A 63 0.80 3.93 -9.18
N MET A 64 0.52 5.22 -9.40
CA MET A 64 -0.81 5.71 -9.71
C MET A 64 -1.11 5.53 -11.20
N ILE A 65 -2.17 4.81 -11.53
CA ILE A 65 -2.67 4.68 -12.89
C ILE A 65 -3.50 5.91 -13.20
N THR A 66 -2.95 6.81 -14.01
CA THR A 66 -3.55 8.12 -14.30
C THR A 66 -4.63 8.11 -15.38
N SER A 67 -4.79 7.01 -16.12
CA SER A 67 -5.87 6.83 -17.14
C SER A 67 -7.27 6.67 -16.54
N ALA A 68 -7.41 7.00 -15.41
CA ALA A 68 -8.35 7.08 -14.36
C ALA A 68 -9.82 6.88 -14.64
N ALA A 69 -10.31 5.97 -13.90
CA ALA A 69 -11.69 5.80 -13.55
C ALA A 69 -12.31 7.14 -13.05
N LYS A 70 -13.41 7.52 -13.66
CA LYS A 70 -14.27 8.59 -13.13
C LYS A 70 -14.99 8.04 -11.91
N TYR A 71 -14.37 8.17 -10.74
CA TYR A 71 -15.04 7.81 -9.50
C TYR A 71 -15.85 9.01 -9.03
N MET A 72 -17.16 8.86 -9.11
CA MET A 72 -18.14 9.82 -8.61
C MET A 72 -18.85 9.17 -7.41
N THR A 73 -18.14 9.01 -6.31
CA THR A 73 -18.80 8.66 -5.05
C THR A 73 -18.40 9.68 -3.99
N GLU A 74 -19.37 10.42 -3.52
CA GLU A 74 -19.25 11.25 -2.31
C GLU A 74 -19.21 10.31 -1.08
N SER A 75 -18.12 9.57 -0.94
CA SER A 75 -17.92 8.75 0.25
C SER A 75 -17.03 9.51 1.22
N THR A 76 -17.47 9.60 2.47
CA THR A 76 -16.67 10.11 3.58
C THR A 76 -15.71 9.05 4.13
N GLU A 77 -15.76 7.83 3.61
CA GLU A 77 -14.95 6.69 4.04
C GLU A 77 -13.74 6.48 3.13
N LEU A 78 -12.58 6.31 3.74
CA LEU A 78 -11.39 5.83 3.02
C LEU A 78 -11.43 4.30 2.96
N ARG A 79 -11.58 3.75 1.75
CA ARG A 79 -11.56 2.31 1.49
C ARG A 79 -10.27 1.94 0.79
N VAL A 80 -9.44 1.12 1.45
CA VAL A 80 -8.17 0.65 0.91
C VAL A 80 -8.21 -0.86 0.85
N ALA A 81 -7.84 -1.42 -0.30
CA ALA A 81 -7.69 -2.86 -0.49
C ALA A 81 -6.21 -3.18 -0.69
N PHE A 82 -5.75 -4.26 -0.09
CA PHE A 82 -4.40 -4.77 -0.25
C PHE A 82 -4.42 -6.17 -0.83
N ASP A 83 -3.49 -6.44 -1.73
CA ASP A 83 -3.14 -7.81 -2.06
C ASP A 83 -2.34 -8.44 -0.90
N GLY A 84 -2.34 -9.75 -0.81
CA GLY A 84 -1.62 -10.48 0.24
C GLY A 84 -0.16 -10.70 -0.12
N ASP A 85 0.05 -11.52 -1.15
CA ASP A 85 1.39 -12.00 -1.53
C ASP A 85 2.22 -10.89 -2.20
N ALA A 86 3.49 -10.82 -1.85
CA ALA A 86 4.43 -9.81 -2.32
C ALA A 86 4.05 -8.34 -2.03
N VAL A 87 2.97 -8.11 -1.28
CA VAL A 87 2.48 -6.77 -0.90
C VAL A 87 2.45 -6.62 0.62
N LEU A 88 1.55 -7.33 1.31
CA LEU A 88 1.50 -7.34 2.79
C LEU A 88 2.50 -8.32 3.39
N PHE A 89 2.68 -9.44 2.72
CA PHE A 89 3.62 -10.50 3.07
C PHE A 89 4.78 -10.53 2.06
N GLY A 90 5.81 -11.31 2.37
CA GLY A 90 6.91 -11.54 1.44
C GLY A 90 6.48 -12.34 0.20
N ASP A 91 7.36 -12.42 -0.76
CA ASP A 91 7.15 -13.09 -2.05
C ASP A 91 7.58 -14.58 -2.04
N GLU A 92 7.85 -15.14 -0.86
CA GLU A 92 8.39 -16.50 -0.72
C GLU A 92 7.47 -17.56 -1.34
N SER A 93 6.18 -17.45 -1.09
CA SER A 93 5.16 -18.37 -1.61
C SER A 93 4.97 -18.23 -3.12
N GLU A 94 4.97 -17.00 -3.61
CA GLU A 94 4.91 -16.70 -5.04
C GLU A 94 6.17 -17.20 -5.79
N ALA A 95 7.33 -17.07 -5.18
CA ALA A 95 8.58 -17.56 -5.76
C ALA A 95 8.56 -19.10 -5.91
N ILE A 96 8.05 -19.84 -4.92
CA ILE A 96 7.87 -21.29 -4.99
C ILE A 96 6.88 -21.66 -6.09
N PHE A 97 5.74 -20.96 -6.15
CA PHE A 97 4.74 -21.20 -7.19
C PHE A 97 5.32 -21.03 -8.60
N LYS A 98 6.10 -19.97 -8.82
CA LYS A 98 6.74 -19.70 -10.12
C LYS A 98 7.82 -20.70 -10.48
N ALA A 99 8.55 -21.20 -9.49
CA ALA A 99 9.68 -22.14 -9.72
C ALA A 99 9.21 -23.58 -9.85
N GLU A 100 8.27 -24.03 -9.03
CA GLU A 100 7.96 -25.45 -8.82
C GLU A 100 6.48 -25.77 -9.05
N GLY A 101 5.63 -24.76 -9.27
CA GLY A 101 4.22 -24.91 -9.58
C GLY A 101 3.29 -25.07 -8.36
N LEU A 102 2.01 -25.34 -8.65
CA LEU A 102 0.92 -25.30 -7.66
C LEU A 102 1.05 -26.36 -6.55
N GLU A 103 1.53 -27.57 -6.90
CA GLU A 103 1.65 -28.67 -5.95
C GLU A 103 2.71 -28.38 -4.88
N ALA A 104 3.89 -27.89 -5.29
CA ALA A 104 4.96 -27.49 -4.38
C ALA A 104 4.53 -26.30 -3.49
N PHE A 105 3.82 -25.33 -4.07
CA PHE A 105 3.22 -24.22 -3.33
C PHE A 105 2.27 -24.74 -2.25
N GLY A 106 1.30 -25.60 -2.59
CA GLY A 106 0.33 -26.16 -1.65
C GLY A 106 0.99 -26.94 -0.51
N LYS A 107 2.05 -27.70 -0.81
CA LYS A 107 2.84 -28.42 0.19
C LYS A 107 3.56 -27.47 1.13
N ASN A 108 4.25 -26.46 0.59
CA ASN A 108 4.93 -25.43 1.38
C ASN A 108 3.98 -24.69 2.32
N GLU A 109 2.82 -24.27 1.83
CA GLU A 109 1.80 -23.58 2.63
C GLU A 109 1.27 -24.46 3.77
N SER A 110 1.04 -25.75 3.49
CA SER A 110 0.58 -26.71 4.50
C SER A 110 1.63 -26.97 5.57
N GLU A 111 2.89 -27.16 5.18
CA GLU A 111 3.99 -27.42 6.10
C GLU A 111 4.31 -26.18 6.96
N LYS A 112 4.16 -24.99 6.41
CA LYS A 112 4.46 -23.72 7.08
C LYS A 112 3.22 -23.01 7.65
N ALA A 113 2.07 -23.65 7.68
CA ALA A 113 0.80 -23.03 8.11
C ALA A 113 0.86 -22.33 9.49
N ASN A 114 1.74 -22.79 10.37
CA ASN A 114 1.94 -22.21 11.71
C ASN A 114 3.16 -21.28 11.81
N ILE A 115 3.86 -21.04 10.70
CA ILE A 115 5.02 -20.15 10.64
C ILE A 115 4.56 -18.81 10.05
N PRO A 116 4.65 -17.70 10.78
CA PRO A 116 4.27 -16.40 10.24
C PRO A 116 5.09 -16.05 9.00
N MET A 117 4.43 -15.59 7.96
CA MET A 117 5.09 -15.09 6.75
C MET A 117 5.90 -13.83 7.08
N LYS A 118 6.98 -13.60 6.32
CA LYS A 118 7.73 -12.36 6.42
C LYS A 118 6.89 -11.18 5.98
N GLU A 119 7.20 -10.01 6.53
CA GLU A 119 6.52 -8.77 6.14
C GLU A 119 6.87 -8.37 4.72
N GLY A 120 5.85 -7.99 3.97
CA GLY A 120 5.98 -7.41 2.64
C GLY A 120 6.22 -5.89 2.65
N PRO A 121 6.42 -5.30 1.49
CA PRO A 121 6.79 -3.88 1.36
C PRO A 121 5.74 -2.90 1.91
N MET A 122 4.47 -3.29 1.96
CA MET A 122 3.38 -2.43 2.44
C MET A 122 3.06 -2.59 3.94
N ALA A 123 3.74 -3.48 4.65
CA ALA A 123 3.47 -3.75 6.07
C ALA A 123 3.62 -2.50 6.97
N LYS A 124 4.60 -1.63 6.68
CA LYS A 124 4.78 -0.36 7.40
C LYS A 124 3.55 0.53 7.26
N PHE A 125 3.06 0.70 6.04
CA PHE A 125 1.88 1.52 5.75
C PHE A 125 0.62 0.96 6.42
N LEU A 126 0.42 -0.36 6.37
CA LEU A 126 -0.72 -0.99 7.04
C LEU A 126 -0.69 -0.76 8.55
N ARG A 127 0.50 -0.84 9.19
CA ARG A 127 0.64 -0.52 10.61
C ARG A 127 0.31 0.94 10.92
N ALA A 128 0.67 1.87 10.05
CA ALA A 128 0.31 3.29 10.21
C ALA A 128 -1.21 3.49 10.12
N LEU A 129 -1.89 2.86 9.15
CA LEU A 129 -3.34 2.87 9.03
C LEU A 129 -4.02 2.28 10.26
N ALA A 130 -3.57 1.13 10.75
CA ALA A 130 -4.12 0.50 11.95
C ALA A 130 -4.02 1.39 13.19
N LYS A 131 -2.93 2.14 13.34
CA LYS A 131 -2.78 3.14 14.42
C LYS A 131 -3.80 4.26 14.32
N ILE A 132 -4.06 4.76 13.08
CA ILE A 132 -5.07 5.80 12.85
C ILE A 132 -6.47 5.28 13.21
N GLN A 133 -6.82 4.07 12.77
CA GLN A 133 -8.11 3.43 13.09
C GLN A 133 -8.29 3.29 14.61
N THR A 134 -7.29 2.73 15.30
CA THR A 134 -7.36 2.56 16.75
C THR A 134 -7.50 3.89 17.49
N LYS A 135 -6.88 4.96 16.98
CA LYS A 135 -7.03 6.30 17.56
C LYS A 135 -8.45 6.83 17.37
N GLN A 136 -9.01 6.70 16.16
CA GLN A 136 -10.39 7.10 15.87
C GLN A 136 -11.42 6.34 16.72
N GLU A 137 -11.23 5.02 16.91
CA GLU A 137 -12.09 4.21 17.77
C GLU A 137 -12.08 4.68 19.24
N LYS A 138 -10.92 5.13 19.75
CA LYS A 138 -10.79 5.65 21.11
C LYS A 138 -11.41 7.03 21.28
N GLU A 139 -11.30 7.89 20.28
CA GLU A 139 -11.84 9.24 20.28
C GLU A 139 -13.34 9.28 19.93
N GLY A 140 -13.79 8.33 19.09
CA GLY A 140 -15.15 8.25 18.55
C GLY A 140 -16.08 7.27 19.26
N LYS A 141 -16.05 7.15 20.59
CA LYS A 141 -16.89 6.21 21.36
C LYS A 141 -18.41 6.27 21.10
N ASN A 142 -18.89 7.07 20.14
CA ASN A 142 -20.30 7.26 19.85
C ASN A 142 -20.73 7.15 18.38
N ASN A 143 -19.88 6.73 17.44
CA ASN A 143 -20.32 6.55 16.04
C ASN A 143 -19.94 5.16 15.51
N GLU A 144 -20.98 4.41 15.10
CA GLU A 144 -20.96 3.04 14.60
C GLU A 144 -20.30 2.86 13.20
N GLN A 145 -19.27 3.60 12.85
CA GLN A 145 -18.57 3.41 11.57
C GLN A 145 -17.24 2.70 11.78
N LYS A 146 -17.29 1.37 11.70
CA LYS A 146 -16.11 0.54 11.56
C LYS A 146 -15.58 0.68 10.14
N SER A 147 -14.46 1.37 9.97
CA SER A 147 -13.71 1.30 8.71
C SER A 147 -13.14 -0.12 8.56
N LEU A 148 -13.78 -0.95 7.75
CA LEU A 148 -13.28 -2.26 7.39
C LEU A 148 -12.20 -2.08 6.31
N LEU A 149 -10.98 -2.54 6.59
CA LEU A 149 -9.95 -2.73 5.55
C LEU A 149 -10.20 -4.10 4.90
N PRO A 150 -10.72 -4.18 3.68
CA PRO A 150 -10.86 -5.46 3.00
C PRO A 150 -9.47 -5.97 2.57
N LEU A 151 -9.14 -7.19 2.95
CA LEU A 151 -8.00 -7.93 2.44
C LEU A 151 -8.46 -8.71 1.22
N LEU A 152 -7.91 -8.41 0.04
CA LEU A 152 -8.10 -9.20 -1.16
C LEU A 152 -7.04 -10.29 -1.19
N LEU A 153 -7.46 -11.54 -1.00
CA LEU A 153 -6.60 -12.70 -1.17
C LEU A 153 -6.71 -13.20 -2.62
N PRO A 154 -5.58 -13.56 -3.27
CA PRO A 154 -5.60 -14.15 -4.60
C PRO A 154 -6.49 -15.40 -4.68
N GLU A 155 -7.03 -15.70 -5.86
CA GLU A 155 -7.93 -16.85 -6.09
C GLU A 155 -7.32 -18.21 -5.72
N ALA A 156 -6.00 -18.34 -5.71
CA ALA A 156 -5.30 -19.56 -5.29
C ALA A 156 -5.71 -20.02 -3.86
N HIS A 157 -5.94 -19.10 -2.95
CA HIS A 157 -6.44 -19.40 -1.60
C HIS A 157 -7.91 -19.90 -1.59
N ARG A 158 -8.68 -19.54 -2.60
CA ARG A 158 -10.07 -20.01 -2.74
C ARG A 158 -10.12 -21.49 -3.14
N LEU A 159 -9.26 -21.89 -4.05
CA LEU A 159 -9.15 -23.29 -4.52
C LEU A 159 -8.66 -24.23 -3.40
N MET A 160 -7.77 -23.79 -2.52
CA MET A 160 -7.31 -24.61 -1.39
C MET A 160 -8.41 -24.86 -0.35
N ARG A 161 -9.29 -23.90 -0.09
CA ARG A 161 -10.42 -24.10 0.83
C ARG A 161 -11.46 -25.08 0.31
N GLU A 162 -11.60 -25.23 -1.00
CA GLU A 162 -12.51 -26.20 -1.60
C GLU A 162 -11.93 -27.62 -1.57
N GLN A 163 -10.60 -27.77 -1.73
CA GLN A 163 -9.94 -29.07 -1.67
C GLN A 163 -9.81 -29.65 -0.25
N SER A 164 -9.80 -28.81 0.80
CA SER A 164 -9.76 -29.27 2.19
C SER A 164 -11.12 -29.69 2.74
N ARG A 165 -12.18 -29.67 1.94
CA ARG A 165 -13.54 -30.08 2.31
C ARG A 165 -13.97 -31.44 1.72
N HIS A 166 -13.06 -32.10 1.04
CA HIS A 166 -13.20 -33.49 0.58
C HIS A 166 -12.14 -34.38 1.21
#